data_0729986d58abdf2991418d7a207e5b61
#
_entry.id   0729986d58abdf2991418d7a207e5b61
#
_cell.length_a   1.000
_cell.length_b   1.000
_cell.length_c   1.000
_cell.angle_alpha   90.00
_cell.angle_beta   90.00
_cell.angle_gamma   90.00
#
_symmetry.space_group_name_H-M   'P 1'
#
loop_
_entity.id
_entity.type
_entity.pdbx_description
1 polymer ?
#
loop_
_entity_poly.entity_id
_entity_poly.type
_entity_poly.pdbx_seq_one_letter_code
_entity_poly.pdbx_strand_id
1 'polypeptide(L)'
;MTSPFFLGDSTEYVRWRGRKLGGKPRGINDLLVEVGDPFSLRPLERSALLDRCRRFNMVIYRSSAVDPDTSIPRAMGAQLGLHRLDANWLADEDGISPIAVATPSEGRADFIPYTSRAINWHTDGYYHPESRCIRGMVLHCVRAAAEGGDTALMDHELAYIAVRDSSIDWIRALMAPDAMTIPARMGAD
;
A
#
# COMPACT_ATOMS: atom_id res chain seq x y z
N MET A 1 22.44 6.32 -16.56
CA MET A 1 21.96 7.20 -15.45
C MET A 1 22.11 6.41 -14.16
N THR A 2 22.75 6.99 -13.17
CA THR A 2 22.85 6.40 -11.84
C THR A 2 21.49 6.48 -11.13
N SER A 3 21.17 5.49 -10.30
CA SER A 3 19.92 5.49 -9.53
C SER A 3 19.93 6.60 -8.48
N PRO A 4 18.81 7.29 -8.21
CA PRO A 4 18.72 8.26 -7.12
C PRO A 4 18.95 7.63 -5.73
N PHE A 5 18.87 6.29 -5.64
CA PHE A 5 19.09 5.53 -4.42
C PHE A 5 20.57 5.11 -4.25
N PHE A 6 21.43 5.40 -5.22
CA PHE A 6 22.87 5.16 -5.09
C PHE A 6 23.48 6.14 -4.09
N LEU A 7 24.20 5.62 -3.10
CA LEU A 7 24.74 6.43 -2.00
C LEU A 7 26.10 7.06 -2.30
N GLY A 8 26.78 6.62 -3.37
CA GLY A 8 28.11 7.12 -3.75
C GLY A 8 28.08 8.46 -4.51
N ASP A 9 26.92 8.86 -5.05
CA ASP A 9 26.73 10.13 -5.75
C ASP A 9 25.35 10.69 -5.42
N SER A 10 25.31 11.90 -4.91
CA SER A 10 24.08 12.58 -4.50
C SER A 10 23.40 13.36 -5.63
N THR A 11 23.99 13.48 -6.82
CA THR A 11 23.49 14.34 -7.89
C THR A 11 22.08 13.93 -8.35
N GLU A 12 21.88 12.64 -8.64
CA GLU A 12 20.57 12.13 -9.05
C GLU A 12 19.56 12.13 -7.89
N TYR A 13 20.03 11.90 -6.66
CA TYR A 13 19.20 12.03 -5.48
C TYR A 13 18.63 13.44 -5.34
N VAL A 14 19.47 14.48 -5.42
CA VAL A 14 19.05 15.89 -5.28
C VAL A 14 18.00 16.23 -6.33
N ARG A 15 18.20 15.82 -7.58
CA ARG A 15 17.23 16.05 -8.66
C ARG A 15 15.90 15.34 -8.41
N TRP A 16 15.96 14.06 -8.04
CA TRP A 16 14.78 13.24 -7.76
C TRP A 16 14.03 13.77 -6.54
N ARG A 17 14.75 14.06 -5.45
CA ARG A 17 14.21 14.67 -4.23
C ARG A 17 13.46 15.98 -4.51
N GLY A 18 14.09 16.87 -5.30
CA GLY A 18 13.46 18.15 -5.68
C GLY A 18 12.14 17.96 -6.43
N ARG A 19 12.11 17.04 -7.41
CA ARG A 19 10.87 16.70 -8.13
C ARG A 19 9.81 16.10 -7.20
N LYS A 20 10.23 15.16 -6.33
CA LYS A 20 9.30 14.46 -5.41
C LYS A 20 8.68 15.43 -4.41
N LEU A 21 9.49 16.27 -3.76
CA LEU A 21 9.00 17.25 -2.79
C LEU A 21 8.15 18.35 -3.45
N GLY A 22 8.55 18.83 -4.62
CA GLY A 22 7.79 19.84 -5.38
C GLY A 22 6.48 19.30 -5.94
N GLY A 23 6.41 17.99 -6.20
CA GLY A 23 5.24 17.31 -6.76
C GLY A 23 4.31 16.64 -5.74
N LYS A 24 4.59 16.76 -4.43
CA LYS A 24 3.76 16.11 -3.40
C LYS A 24 2.31 16.62 -3.43
N PRO A 25 1.31 15.79 -3.07
CA PRO A 25 -0.07 16.23 -3.02
C PRO A 25 -0.26 17.31 -1.97
N ARG A 26 -1.09 18.30 -2.24
CA ARG A 26 -1.45 19.39 -1.31
C ARG A 26 -2.62 19.01 -0.41
N GLY A 27 -3.40 18.01 -0.84
CA GLY A 27 -4.53 17.50 -0.09
C GLY A 27 -5.14 16.28 -0.77
N ILE A 28 -6.18 15.73 -0.16
CA ILE A 28 -6.85 14.50 -0.61
C ILE A 28 -7.39 14.62 -2.04
N ASN A 29 -7.81 15.81 -2.47
CA ASN A 29 -8.36 16.03 -3.80
C ASN A 29 -7.33 15.79 -4.93
N ASP A 30 -6.04 16.00 -4.65
CA ASP A 30 -4.98 15.69 -5.61
C ASP A 30 -4.83 14.18 -5.84
N LEU A 31 -5.26 13.37 -4.87
CA LEU A 31 -5.23 11.91 -4.93
C LEU A 31 -6.52 11.30 -5.48
N LEU A 32 -7.64 12.05 -5.42
CA LEU A 32 -8.96 11.53 -5.74
C LEU A 32 -9.18 11.40 -7.26
N VAL A 33 -9.75 10.27 -7.68
CA VAL A 33 -10.25 10.02 -9.03
C VAL A 33 -11.69 9.53 -8.95
N GLU A 34 -12.59 10.21 -9.63
CA GLU A 34 -13.96 9.73 -9.80
C GLU A 34 -13.97 8.60 -10.83
N VAL A 35 -14.58 7.49 -10.49
CA VAL A 35 -14.72 6.29 -11.31
C VAL A 35 -16.21 6.00 -11.51
N GLY A 36 -16.66 6.05 -12.75
CA GLY A 36 -18.05 5.81 -13.08
C GLY A 36 -18.42 4.33 -12.92
N ASP A 37 -17.63 3.46 -13.51
CA ASP A 37 -17.81 1.99 -13.43
C ASP A 37 -16.48 1.32 -13.05
N PRO A 38 -16.36 0.77 -11.84
CA PRO A 38 -15.12 0.09 -11.42
C PRO A 38 -14.85 -1.21 -12.18
N PHE A 39 -15.85 -1.79 -12.85
CA PHE A 39 -15.66 -2.98 -13.69
C PHE A 39 -15.15 -2.65 -15.10
N SER A 40 -15.31 -1.40 -15.54
CA SER A 40 -14.92 -0.95 -16.89
C SER A 40 -14.40 0.48 -16.85
N LEU A 41 -13.13 0.63 -16.44
CA LEU A 41 -12.49 1.95 -16.39
C LEU A 41 -12.40 2.58 -17.77
N ARG A 42 -12.86 3.81 -17.89
CA ARG A 42 -12.61 4.61 -19.09
C ARG A 42 -11.11 4.89 -19.23
N PRO A 43 -10.58 5.06 -20.45
CA PRO A 43 -9.14 5.33 -20.65
C PRO A 43 -8.59 6.50 -19.82
N LEU A 44 -9.37 7.57 -19.68
CA LEU A 44 -8.99 8.74 -18.88
C LEU A 44 -8.94 8.45 -17.37
N GLU A 45 -9.91 7.67 -16.86
CA GLU A 45 -9.92 7.25 -15.44
C GLU A 45 -8.72 6.38 -15.13
N ARG A 46 -8.47 5.36 -15.98
CA ARG A 46 -7.30 4.49 -15.83
C ARG A 46 -6.00 5.27 -15.89
N SER A 47 -5.85 6.20 -16.84
CA SER A 47 -4.67 7.05 -16.96
C SER A 47 -4.49 7.91 -15.71
N ALA A 48 -5.57 8.51 -15.20
CA ALA A 48 -5.53 9.36 -14.01
C ALA A 48 -5.15 8.57 -12.74
N LEU A 49 -5.64 7.33 -12.58
CA LEU A 49 -5.28 6.43 -11.49
C LEU A 49 -3.78 6.09 -11.54
N LEU A 50 -3.29 5.65 -12.69
CA LEU A 50 -1.90 5.29 -12.89
C LEU A 50 -0.94 6.48 -12.73
N ASP A 51 -1.33 7.68 -13.18
CA ASP A 51 -0.53 8.90 -13.00
C ASP A 51 -0.33 9.21 -11.52
N ARG A 52 -1.40 9.15 -10.71
CA ARG A 52 -1.32 9.37 -9.27
C ARG A 52 -0.47 8.32 -8.57
N CYS A 53 -0.63 7.04 -8.93
CA CYS A 53 0.24 5.98 -8.42
C CYS A 53 1.72 6.24 -8.74
N ARG A 54 2.05 6.68 -9.95
CA ARG A 54 3.45 7.00 -10.34
C ARG A 54 4.02 8.21 -9.60
N ARG A 55 3.18 9.20 -9.31
CA ARG A 55 3.61 10.46 -8.69
C ARG A 55 3.65 10.38 -7.17
N PHE A 56 2.67 9.71 -6.57
CA PHE A 56 2.41 9.76 -5.14
C PHE A 56 2.52 8.40 -4.45
N ASN A 57 2.76 7.31 -5.21
CA ASN A 57 2.71 5.92 -4.76
C ASN A 57 1.34 5.50 -4.18
N MET A 58 0.33 6.33 -4.36
CA MET A 58 -1.04 6.07 -3.91
C MET A 58 -2.05 6.84 -4.76
N VAL A 59 -3.28 6.36 -4.74
CA VAL A 59 -4.44 7.02 -5.34
C VAL A 59 -5.69 6.64 -4.55
N ILE A 60 -6.66 7.52 -4.51
CA ILE A 60 -7.98 7.25 -3.96
C ILE A 60 -8.98 7.28 -5.12
N TYR A 61 -9.76 6.23 -5.27
CA TYR A 61 -10.89 6.27 -6.18
C TYR A 61 -12.21 6.38 -5.43
N ARG A 62 -13.17 7.04 -6.04
CA ARG A 62 -14.54 7.12 -5.55
C ARG A 62 -15.48 6.65 -6.65
N SER A 63 -16.41 5.77 -6.31
CA SER A 63 -17.48 5.31 -7.20
C SER A 63 -18.79 5.25 -6.45
N SER A 64 -19.89 5.40 -7.16
CA SER A 64 -21.24 5.14 -6.65
C SER A 64 -21.63 3.66 -6.75
N ALA A 65 -20.83 2.82 -7.37
CA ALA A 65 -21.09 1.38 -7.43
C ALA A 65 -20.97 0.79 -6.03
N VAL A 66 -22.02 0.10 -5.62
CA VAL A 66 -22.09 -0.63 -4.36
C VAL A 66 -22.09 -2.11 -4.69
N ASP A 67 -21.07 -2.81 -4.23
CA ASP A 67 -20.93 -4.24 -4.42
C ASP A 67 -20.47 -4.85 -3.10
N PRO A 68 -21.29 -5.71 -2.49
CA PRO A 68 -20.96 -6.35 -1.22
C PRO A 68 -19.93 -7.47 -1.36
N ASP A 69 -19.62 -7.89 -2.58
CA ASP A 69 -18.68 -8.97 -2.84
C ASP A 69 -17.26 -8.45 -3.14
N THR A 70 -16.36 -9.36 -3.48
CA THR A 70 -14.95 -9.08 -3.72
C THR A 70 -14.64 -8.72 -5.18
N SER A 71 -15.65 -8.56 -6.03
CA SER A 71 -15.45 -8.37 -7.47
C SER A 71 -14.91 -6.99 -7.83
N ILE A 72 -15.31 -5.93 -7.13
CA ILE A 72 -14.79 -4.57 -7.37
C ILE A 72 -13.28 -4.48 -7.18
N PRO A 73 -12.68 -4.82 -6.01
CA PRO A 73 -11.23 -4.70 -5.83
C PRO A 73 -10.45 -5.58 -6.82
N ARG A 74 -10.98 -6.75 -7.17
CA ARG A 74 -10.40 -7.64 -8.19
C ARG A 74 -10.39 -7.00 -9.58
N ALA A 75 -11.53 -6.48 -10.02
CA ALA A 75 -11.67 -5.83 -11.32
C ALA A 75 -10.79 -4.57 -11.43
N MET A 76 -10.77 -3.75 -10.39
CA MET A 76 -9.91 -2.57 -10.31
C MET A 76 -8.43 -2.95 -10.39
N GLY A 77 -8.00 -3.93 -9.59
CA GLY A 77 -6.63 -4.43 -9.59
C GLY A 77 -6.19 -4.93 -10.97
N ALA A 78 -6.99 -5.78 -11.61
CA ALA A 78 -6.71 -6.33 -12.93
C ALA A 78 -6.55 -5.24 -13.99
N GLN A 79 -7.42 -4.24 -14.03
CA GLN A 79 -7.35 -3.13 -14.99
C GLN A 79 -6.13 -2.22 -14.76
N LEU A 80 -5.56 -2.23 -13.56
CA LEU A 80 -4.35 -1.48 -13.21
C LEU A 80 -3.07 -2.34 -13.31
N GLY A 81 -3.19 -3.62 -13.71
CA GLY A 81 -2.06 -4.52 -13.94
C GLY A 81 -1.73 -5.46 -12.77
N LEU A 82 -2.54 -5.47 -11.73
CA LEU A 82 -2.39 -6.39 -10.59
C LEU A 82 -3.15 -7.70 -10.90
N HIS A 83 -2.53 -8.57 -11.69
CA HIS A 83 -3.15 -9.83 -12.14
C HIS A 83 -2.91 -11.01 -11.21
N ARG A 84 -1.86 -10.94 -10.38
CA ARG A 84 -1.52 -11.99 -9.42
C ARG A 84 -1.81 -11.50 -8.02
N LEU A 85 -2.68 -12.20 -7.33
CA LEU A 85 -2.91 -11.99 -5.91
C LEU A 85 -1.87 -12.80 -5.11
N ASP A 86 -1.35 -12.21 -4.05
CA ASP A 86 -0.60 -12.97 -3.07
C ASP A 86 -1.59 -13.71 -2.18
N ALA A 87 -1.46 -15.03 -2.13
CA ALA A 87 -2.27 -15.85 -1.25
C ALA A 87 -1.78 -15.70 0.19
N ASN A 88 -2.36 -14.76 0.90
CA ASN A 88 -2.20 -14.63 2.34
C ASN A 88 -2.99 -15.76 3.01
N TRP A 89 -2.41 -16.42 4.01
CA TRP A 89 -3.08 -17.50 4.75
C TRP A 89 -4.34 -17.05 5.53
N LEU A 90 -4.56 -15.73 5.70
CA LEU A 90 -5.78 -15.14 6.24
C LEU A 90 -6.76 -14.70 5.14
N ALA A 91 -6.40 -14.80 3.88
CA ALA A 91 -7.29 -14.49 2.77
C ALA A 91 -8.33 -15.59 2.59
N ASP A 92 -9.47 -15.23 2.06
CA ASP A 92 -10.47 -16.19 1.62
C ASP A 92 -9.98 -16.93 0.36
N GLU A 93 -10.73 -17.94 -0.09
CA GLU A 93 -10.36 -18.77 -1.26
C GLU A 93 -10.10 -17.95 -2.52
N ASP A 94 -10.69 -16.78 -2.62
CA ASP A 94 -10.51 -15.86 -3.73
C ASP A 94 -9.25 -14.97 -3.63
N GLY A 95 -8.47 -15.08 -2.55
CA GLY A 95 -7.25 -14.30 -2.32
C GLY A 95 -7.49 -12.87 -1.84
N ILE A 96 -8.72 -12.53 -1.44
CA ILE A 96 -9.10 -11.23 -0.88
C ILE A 96 -9.39 -11.38 0.61
N SER A 97 -8.93 -10.42 1.40
CA SER A 97 -9.12 -10.44 2.85
C SER A 97 -10.22 -9.45 3.24
N PRO A 98 -11.40 -9.92 3.67
CA PRO A 98 -12.39 -9.03 4.26
C PRO A 98 -11.89 -8.54 5.62
N ILE A 99 -11.70 -7.22 5.75
CA ILE A 99 -11.22 -6.59 6.98
C ILE A 99 -12.43 -6.09 7.77
N ALA A 100 -12.76 -6.81 8.83
CA ALA A 100 -13.81 -6.47 9.78
C ALA A 100 -13.39 -6.97 11.16
N VAL A 101 -13.97 -6.41 12.22
CA VAL A 101 -13.73 -6.90 13.59
C VAL A 101 -14.24 -8.34 13.67
N ALA A 102 -13.32 -9.28 13.93
CA ALA A 102 -13.62 -10.71 14.03
C ALA A 102 -14.17 -11.06 15.43
N THR A 103 -15.01 -12.08 15.48
CA THR A 103 -15.45 -12.66 16.75
C THR A 103 -14.35 -13.54 17.36
N PRO A 104 -14.33 -13.74 18.69
CA PRO A 104 -13.30 -14.56 19.35
C PRO A 104 -13.22 -16.02 18.85
N SER A 105 -14.29 -16.53 18.24
CA SER A 105 -14.33 -17.88 17.65
C SER A 105 -13.70 -17.99 16.27
N GLU A 106 -13.38 -16.85 15.65
CA GLU A 106 -12.74 -16.81 14.34
C GLU A 106 -11.22 -16.78 14.52
N GLY A 107 -10.49 -17.62 13.81
CA GLY A 107 -9.02 -17.69 13.88
C GLY A 107 -8.28 -16.39 13.48
N ARG A 108 -9.01 -15.38 13.03
CA ARG A 108 -8.50 -14.04 12.68
C ARG A 108 -8.47 -13.07 13.86
N ALA A 109 -9.18 -13.34 14.95
CA ALA A 109 -9.39 -12.42 16.08
C ALA A 109 -8.08 -12.00 16.79
N ASP A 110 -7.01 -12.77 16.68
CA ASP A 110 -5.70 -12.47 17.27
C ASP A 110 -4.86 -11.48 16.44
N PHE A 111 -5.27 -11.18 15.22
CA PHE A 111 -4.53 -10.30 14.32
C PHE A 111 -5.11 -8.88 14.37
N ILE A 112 -4.23 -7.90 14.55
CA ILE A 112 -4.60 -6.48 14.73
C ILE A 112 -5.57 -5.97 13.65
N PRO A 113 -5.41 -6.27 12.35
CA PRO A 113 -6.34 -5.78 11.32
C PRO A 113 -7.80 -6.22 11.50
N TYR A 114 -8.03 -7.29 12.26
CA TYR A 114 -9.37 -7.82 12.55
C TYR A 114 -9.85 -7.50 13.96
N THR A 115 -9.29 -6.46 14.57
CA THR A 115 -9.64 -6.00 15.92
C THR A 115 -9.96 -4.50 15.90
N SER A 116 -10.45 -3.97 17.02
CA SER A 116 -10.63 -2.53 17.25
C SER A 116 -9.35 -1.82 17.71
N ARG A 117 -8.20 -2.49 17.73
CA ARG A 117 -6.92 -1.90 18.14
C ARG A 117 -6.31 -1.06 17.01
N ALA A 118 -5.67 0.05 17.37
CA ALA A 118 -4.90 0.84 16.42
C ALA A 118 -3.73 0.01 15.84
N ILE A 119 -3.54 0.11 14.53
CA ILE A 119 -2.42 -0.52 13.84
C ILE A 119 -1.30 0.51 13.65
N ASN A 120 -0.05 0.10 13.87
CA ASN A 120 1.12 0.94 13.62
C ASN A 120 1.42 1.05 12.12
N TRP A 121 2.19 2.09 11.75
CA TRP A 121 2.72 2.23 10.40
C TRP A 121 3.50 0.98 9.99
N HIS A 122 3.17 0.42 8.85
CA HIS A 122 3.78 -0.79 8.31
C HIS A 122 3.67 -0.80 6.78
N THR A 123 4.34 -1.73 6.16
CA THR A 123 4.11 -2.13 4.76
C THR A 123 3.57 -3.55 4.77
N ASP A 124 2.59 -3.84 3.92
CA ASP A 124 2.09 -5.20 3.80
C ASP A 124 3.15 -6.14 3.20
N GLY A 125 3.17 -7.37 3.68
CA GLY A 125 4.09 -8.38 3.19
C GLY A 125 5.56 -8.13 3.51
N TYR A 126 5.88 -7.26 4.47
CA TYR A 126 7.27 -6.99 4.88
C TYR A 126 8.03 -8.26 5.35
N TYR A 127 7.30 -9.30 5.70
CA TYR A 127 7.83 -10.62 6.09
C TYR A 127 8.02 -11.58 4.91
N HIS A 128 7.66 -11.19 3.69
CA HIS A 128 7.85 -12.03 2.51
C HIS A 128 9.27 -11.98 1.98
N PRO A 129 9.77 -13.07 1.38
CA PRO A 129 11.01 -13.04 0.63
C PRO A 129 10.87 -12.15 -0.61
N GLU A 130 11.99 -11.69 -1.17
CA GLU A 130 12.02 -10.80 -2.33
C GLU A 130 11.19 -11.32 -3.52
N SER A 131 11.16 -12.63 -3.73
CA SER A 131 10.37 -13.28 -4.78
C SER A 131 8.86 -13.12 -4.62
N ARG A 132 8.39 -12.81 -3.41
CA ARG A 132 6.98 -12.56 -3.07
C ARG A 132 6.72 -11.13 -2.62
N CYS A 133 7.61 -10.20 -2.91
CA CYS A 133 7.45 -8.80 -2.56
C CYS A 133 6.13 -8.24 -3.14
N ILE A 134 5.30 -7.66 -2.29
CA ILE A 134 4.04 -7.02 -2.69
C ILE A 134 4.36 -5.74 -3.45
N ARG A 135 3.86 -5.62 -4.67
CA ARG A 135 4.12 -4.51 -5.60
C ARG A 135 2.99 -3.50 -5.65
N GLY A 136 1.83 -3.86 -5.18
CA GLY A 136 0.65 -2.99 -5.14
C GLY A 136 -0.47 -3.64 -4.35
N MET A 137 -1.38 -2.80 -3.89
CA MET A 137 -2.52 -3.22 -3.09
C MET A 137 -3.74 -2.40 -3.47
N VAL A 138 -4.90 -3.02 -3.44
CA VAL A 138 -6.20 -2.36 -3.56
C VAL A 138 -6.96 -2.55 -2.26
N LEU A 139 -7.34 -1.46 -1.62
CA LEU A 139 -8.31 -1.45 -0.51
C LEU A 139 -9.65 -0.93 -1.04
N HIS A 140 -10.72 -1.65 -0.78
CA HIS A 140 -12.07 -1.23 -1.15
C HIS A 140 -12.94 -1.14 0.11
N CYS A 141 -13.52 0.02 0.35
CA CYS A 141 -14.43 0.22 1.46
C CYS A 141 -15.85 -0.17 1.03
N VAL A 142 -16.31 -1.33 1.46
CA VAL A 142 -17.68 -1.81 1.22
C VAL A 142 -18.66 -1.07 2.12
N ARG A 143 -18.27 -0.84 3.39
CA ARG A 143 -19.08 -0.15 4.39
C ARG A 143 -18.18 0.61 5.35
N ALA A 144 -18.47 1.89 5.55
CA ALA A 144 -17.78 2.69 6.56
C ALA A 144 -18.04 2.12 7.97
N ALA A 145 -17.02 2.18 8.80
CA ALA A 145 -17.19 1.87 10.24
C ALA A 145 -18.12 2.89 10.89
N ALA A 146 -18.86 2.45 11.92
CA ALA A 146 -19.73 3.35 12.68
C ALA A 146 -18.90 4.35 13.51
N GLU A 147 -17.73 3.94 13.96
CA GLU A 147 -16.78 4.76 14.71
C GLU A 147 -15.36 4.31 14.38
N GLY A 148 -14.43 5.26 14.19
CA GLY A 148 -13.05 5.00 13.84
C GLY A 148 -12.90 4.37 12.45
N GLY A 149 -11.93 3.47 12.28
CA GLY A 149 -11.67 2.75 11.03
C GLY A 149 -11.00 3.59 9.95
N ASP A 150 -10.48 4.76 10.28
CA ASP A 150 -9.76 5.61 9.33
C ASP A 150 -8.49 4.92 8.82
N THR A 151 -8.27 5.00 7.52
CA THR A 151 -7.05 4.51 6.88
C THR A 151 -6.11 5.67 6.61
N ALA A 152 -4.87 5.56 7.10
CA ALA A 152 -3.81 6.50 6.81
C ALA A 152 -2.82 5.88 5.82
N LEU A 153 -2.45 6.64 4.79
CA LEU A 153 -1.44 6.25 3.80
C LEU A 153 -0.29 7.25 3.82
N MET A 154 0.93 6.75 3.71
CA MET A 154 2.13 7.56 3.58
C MET A 154 2.92 7.16 2.34
N ASP A 155 3.34 8.16 1.57
CA ASP A 155 4.28 7.94 0.46
C ASP A 155 5.64 7.51 1.02
N HIS A 156 6.01 6.25 0.82
CA HIS A 156 7.25 5.67 1.32
C HIS A 156 8.52 6.36 0.78
N GLU A 157 8.44 6.99 -0.41
CA GLU A 157 9.55 7.78 -0.94
C GLU A 157 9.78 9.06 -0.12
N LEU A 158 8.72 9.68 0.43
CA LEU A 158 8.87 10.80 1.34
C LEU A 158 9.49 10.37 2.68
N ALA A 159 9.14 9.18 3.18
CA ALA A 159 9.79 8.60 4.35
C ALA A 159 11.29 8.37 4.10
N TYR A 160 11.64 7.79 2.93
CA TYR A 160 13.04 7.62 2.53
C TYR A 160 13.79 8.95 2.47
N ILE A 161 13.19 9.99 1.88
CA ILE A 161 13.80 11.34 1.82
C ILE A 161 14.05 11.87 3.24
N ALA A 162 13.07 11.77 4.13
CA ALA A 162 13.21 12.26 5.51
C ALA A 162 14.36 11.56 6.25
N VAL A 163 14.47 10.24 6.11
CA VAL A 163 15.55 9.47 6.74
C VAL A 163 16.91 9.81 6.12
N ARG A 164 17.01 9.86 4.78
CA ARG A 164 18.26 10.16 4.07
C ARG A 164 18.75 11.58 4.33
N ASP A 165 17.85 12.54 4.37
CA ASP A 165 18.18 13.95 4.68
C ASP A 165 18.67 14.10 6.14
N SER A 166 18.17 13.26 7.04
CA SER A 166 18.61 13.25 8.44
C SER A 166 19.99 12.59 8.62
N SER A 167 20.21 11.45 7.96
CA SER A 167 21.49 10.74 8.01
C SER A 167 21.62 9.72 6.88
N ILE A 168 22.69 9.86 6.10
CA ILE A 168 23.03 8.85 5.09
C ILE A 168 23.45 7.51 5.73
N ASP A 169 24.00 7.55 6.93
CA ASP A 169 24.43 6.34 7.64
C ASP A 169 23.23 5.51 8.12
N TRP A 170 22.12 6.15 8.44
CA TRP A 170 20.88 5.42 8.71
C TRP A 170 20.40 4.66 7.48
N ILE A 171 20.47 5.28 6.31
CA ILE A 171 20.10 4.58 5.05
C ILE A 171 21.07 3.42 4.79
N ARG A 172 22.38 3.60 4.99
CA ARG A 172 23.35 2.50 4.85
C ARG A 172 23.01 1.32 5.76
N ALA A 173 22.68 1.61 7.02
CA ALA A 173 22.28 0.60 7.98
C ALA A 173 21.00 -0.12 7.57
N LEU A 174 19.97 0.62 7.11
CA LEU A 174 18.70 0.07 6.66
C LEU A 174 18.80 -0.70 5.33
N MET A 175 19.82 -0.44 4.52
CA MET A 175 20.08 -1.16 3.27
C MET A 175 20.94 -2.42 3.47
N ALA A 176 21.42 -2.69 4.68
CA ALA A 176 22.11 -3.94 4.97
C ALA A 176 21.15 -5.14 4.75
N PRO A 177 21.63 -6.26 4.18
CA PRO A 177 20.77 -7.41 3.88
C PRO A 177 20.03 -7.99 5.08
N ASP A 178 20.58 -7.79 6.26
CA ASP A 178 20.08 -8.27 7.55
C ASP A 178 19.62 -7.14 8.49
N ALA A 179 19.32 -5.96 7.92
CA ALA A 179 18.90 -4.79 8.71
C ALA A 179 17.64 -5.04 9.54
N MET A 180 16.80 -5.97 9.11
CA MET A 180 15.61 -6.37 9.84
C MET A 180 15.51 -7.89 9.83
N THR A 181 15.45 -8.47 11.02
CA THR A 181 15.19 -9.90 11.20
C THR A 181 13.81 -10.10 11.82
N ILE A 182 12.97 -10.84 11.15
CA ILE A 182 11.66 -11.23 11.68
C ILE A 182 11.80 -12.64 12.24
N PRO A 183 11.67 -12.82 13.57
CA PRO A 183 11.77 -14.14 14.17
C PRO A 183 10.64 -15.03 13.70
N ALA A 184 10.90 -16.32 13.58
CA ALA A 184 9.85 -17.30 13.33
C ALA A 184 8.78 -17.17 14.42
N ARG A 185 7.53 -17.10 14.01
CA ARG A 185 6.41 -17.18 14.95
C ARG A 185 6.38 -18.62 15.43
N MET A 186 6.67 -18.84 16.71
CA MET A 186 6.42 -20.14 17.34
C MET A 186 4.91 -20.31 17.30
N GLY A 187 4.43 -21.08 16.32
CA GLY A 187 3.01 -21.38 16.21
C GLY A 187 2.58 -22.15 17.43
N ALA A 188 1.40 -21.85 17.95
CA ALA A 188 0.65 -22.89 18.63
C ALA A 188 0.28 -23.91 17.55
N ASP A 189 0.79 -25.13 17.67
CA ASP A 189 0.36 -26.29 16.91
C ASP A 189 -1.15 -26.53 17.12
#